data_f39536c161a2e5b11e693e7a498d03a3
#
_entry.id   f39536c161a2e5b11e693e7a498d03a3
#
_cell.length_a   1.000
_cell.length_b   1.000
_cell.length_c   1.000
_cell.angle_alpha   90.00
_cell.angle_beta   90.00
_cell.angle_gamma   90.00
#
_symmetry.space_group_name_H-M   'P 1'
#
loop_
_entity.id
_entity.type
_entity.pdbx_description
1 polymer ?
#
loop_
_entity_poly.entity_id
_entity_poly.type
_entity_poly.pdbx_seq_one_letter_code
_entity_poly.pdbx_strand_id
1 'polypeptide(L)'
;MAGIGSRLRPHTLTVPKPLVPVAGKPIVQRLVEDIAKVVSEPLENIAFIVGPSEQFFGKEVQEHLLEVAKKLGAKGSIHIQSEALGTAHAIYQAEQVLTGNVIVAFADTLFRADFKLDASVDGTIWVKEVEDPRAFGVVQLDADGIIEDFVEKPENPKSNLAIIGIYYFKDGDALKSELKHLIDNNIMEKGEYQLTNALDSLKDKGAKFTPGKVIEWWDCGNKNATVNTNQRVLANSTEKLVSDSVKNINSEIIEPCYIGENVQLINAKVGPYVSIGDNSIIENSVVDNTIIQTESHILNAKITNSMIGNKAYYDGSANEVSIGDYSTQKIG
;
A
#
# COMPACT_ATOMS: atom_id res chain seq x y z
N MET A 1 -2.22 9.21 -0.09
CA MET A 1 -1.16 8.87 0.91
C MET A 1 -1.23 9.74 2.18
N ALA A 2 -2.24 10.60 2.33
CA ALA A 2 -2.35 11.58 3.43
C ALA A 2 -2.74 10.98 4.81
N GLY A 3 -3.15 9.72 4.89
CA GLY A 3 -3.54 9.06 6.14
C GLY A 3 -2.35 8.78 7.08
N ILE A 4 -2.59 8.88 8.40
CA ILE A 4 -1.56 8.73 9.45
C ILE A 4 -1.06 7.28 9.62
N GLY A 5 -1.79 6.28 9.12
CA GLY A 5 -1.40 4.87 9.23
C GLY A 5 -1.40 4.34 10.67
N SER A 6 -2.30 4.82 11.53
CA SER A 6 -2.33 4.52 12.98
C SER A 6 -2.37 3.03 13.33
N ARG A 7 -3.05 2.21 12.52
CA ARG A 7 -3.15 0.75 12.73
C ARG A 7 -1.83 -0.01 12.51
N LEU A 8 -0.82 0.64 11.92
CA LEU A 8 0.51 0.06 11.69
C LEU A 8 1.55 0.60 12.68
N ARG A 9 1.15 1.38 13.68
CA ARG A 9 2.06 1.81 14.75
C ARG A 9 2.62 0.60 15.51
N PRO A 10 3.91 0.65 15.97
CA PRO A 10 4.80 1.82 16.00
C PRO A 10 5.53 2.11 14.68
N HIS A 11 5.45 1.27 13.65
CA HIS A 11 6.22 1.36 12.41
C HIS A 11 5.93 2.63 11.58
N THR A 12 4.80 3.29 11.84
CA THR A 12 4.37 4.54 11.19
C THR A 12 4.51 5.77 12.09
N LEU A 13 5.33 5.70 13.14
CA LEU A 13 5.65 6.88 13.96
C LEU A 13 6.69 7.79 13.29
N THR A 14 7.56 7.22 12.48
CA THR A 14 8.66 7.95 11.81
C THR A 14 8.64 7.82 10.30
N VAL A 15 7.94 6.81 9.76
CA VAL A 15 7.85 6.54 8.32
C VAL A 15 6.38 6.50 7.93
N PRO A 16 5.93 7.28 6.95
CA PRO A 16 4.54 7.21 6.49
C PRO A 16 4.24 5.81 5.91
N LYS A 17 3.04 5.30 6.16
CA LYS A 17 2.61 3.96 5.77
C LYS A 17 2.96 3.59 4.31
N PRO A 18 2.73 4.44 3.30
CA PRO A 18 3.06 4.09 1.92
C PRO A 18 4.55 3.85 1.65
N LEU A 19 5.42 4.32 2.54
CA LEU A 19 6.87 4.14 2.44
C LEU A 19 7.40 2.95 3.25
N VAL A 20 6.55 2.28 4.02
CA VAL A 20 6.93 1.03 4.70
C VAL A 20 7.34 0.01 3.64
N PRO A 21 8.54 -0.61 3.77
CA PRO A 21 9.00 -1.56 2.78
C PRO A 21 8.31 -2.93 2.91
N VAL A 22 7.99 -3.51 1.77
CA VAL A 22 7.54 -4.89 1.59
C VAL A 22 8.49 -5.56 0.59
N ALA A 23 9.15 -6.63 0.96
CA ALA A 23 10.18 -7.28 0.16
C ALA A 23 11.19 -6.27 -0.45
N GLY A 24 11.66 -5.34 0.39
CA GLY A 24 12.69 -4.35 0.06
C GLY A 24 12.25 -3.10 -0.70
N LYS A 25 10.99 -3.01 -1.16
CA LYS A 25 10.48 -1.81 -1.84
C LYS A 25 9.34 -1.18 -1.07
N PRO A 26 9.23 0.17 -1.02
CA PRO A 26 8.07 0.87 -0.48
C PRO A 26 6.75 0.39 -1.09
N ILE A 27 5.69 0.32 -0.29
CA ILE A 27 4.35 -0.09 -0.75
C ILE A 27 3.92 0.75 -1.95
N VAL A 28 4.06 2.07 -1.90
CA VAL A 28 3.67 2.97 -3.00
C VAL A 28 4.45 2.69 -4.28
N GLN A 29 5.74 2.39 -4.19
CA GLN A 29 6.55 2.08 -5.36
C GLN A 29 6.06 0.79 -6.03
N ARG A 30 5.81 -0.28 -5.24
CA ARG A 30 5.23 -1.52 -5.76
C ARG A 30 3.89 -1.29 -6.43
N LEU A 31 3.00 -0.54 -5.77
CA LEU A 31 1.68 -0.23 -6.30
C LEU A 31 1.77 0.44 -7.67
N VAL A 32 2.60 1.47 -7.83
CA VAL A 32 2.73 2.18 -9.11
C VAL A 32 3.36 1.30 -10.18
N GLU A 33 4.37 0.48 -9.81
CA GLU A 33 4.99 -0.50 -10.71
C GLU A 33 3.96 -1.57 -11.18
N ASP A 34 3.07 -2.02 -10.29
CA ASP A 34 2.04 -3.02 -10.63
C ASP A 34 0.92 -2.41 -11.47
N ILE A 35 0.51 -1.17 -11.22
CA ILE A 35 -0.42 -0.42 -12.07
C ILE A 35 0.18 -0.27 -13.49
N ALA A 36 1.44 0.12 -13.60
CA ALA A 36 2.12 0.27 -14.90
C ALA A 36 2.16 -1.03 -15.73
N LYS A 37 2.08 -2.21 -15.08
CA LYS A 37 2.03 -3.50 -15.78
C LYS A 37 0.64 -3.82 -16.37
N VAL A 38 -0.44 -3.34 -15.76
CA VAL A 38 -1.82 -3.64 -16.21
C VAL A 38 -2.36 -2.65 -17.22
N VAL A 39 -1.80 -1.44 -17.31
CA VAL A 39 -2.14 -0.47 -18.35
C VAL A 39 -1.45 -0.80 -19.67
N SER A 40 -2.08 -0.46 -20.79
CA SER A 40 -1.53 -0.70 -22.13
C SER A 40 -0.71 0.50 -22.64
N GLU A 41 -0.98 1.69 -22.13
CA GLU A 41 -0.33 2.94 -22.50
C GLU A 41 0.66 3.38 -21.41
N PRO A 42 1.74 4.09 -21.77
CA PRO A 42 2.64 4.65 -20.78
C PRO A 42 1.94 5.63 -19.84
N LEU A 43 2.30 5.61 -18.57
CA LEU A 43 1.84 6.61 -17.61
C LEU A 43 2.49 7.96 -17.92
N GLU A 44 1.71 8.99 -18.25
CA GLU A 44 2.23 10.33 -18.53
C GLU A 44 2.52 11.10 -17.23
N ASN A 45 1.61 11.04 -16.27
CA ASN A 45 1.70 11.76 -15.02
C ASN A 45 1.42 10.83 -13.83
N ILE A 46 2.16 11.01 -12.72
CA ILE A 46 1.89 10.36 -11.44
C ILE A 46 1.81 11.44 -10.37
N ALA A 47 0.60 11.67 -9.85
CA ALA A 47 0.34 12.61 -8.77
C ALA A 47 0.35 11.90 -7.41
N PHE A 48 1.24 12.29 -6.53
CA PHE A 48 1.30 11.79 -5.17
C PHE A 48 0.61 12.77 -4.22
N ILE A 49 -0.53 12.36 -3.66
CA ILE A 49 -1.27 13.17 -2.69
C ILE A 49 -0.77 12.79 -1.29
N VAL A 50 -0.17 13.75 -0.60
CA VAL A 50 0.49 13.56 0.70
C VAL A 50 -0.16 14.43 1.78
N GLY A 51 0.06 14.10 3.05
CA GLY A 51 -0.33 14.95 4.17
C GLY A 51 0.62 16.16 4.35
N PRO A 52 0.23 17.15 5.18
CA PRO A 52 0.97 18.41 5.33
C PRO A 52 2.24 18.30 6.20
N SER A 53 2.52 17.15 6.81
CA SER A 53 3.61 16.99 7.77
C SER A 53 4.97 16.93 7.08
N GLU A 54 5.82 17.92 7.30
CA GLU A 54 7.21 17.89 6.85
C GLU A 54 8.02 16.74 7.47
N GLN A 55 7.68 16.33 8.69
CA GLN A 55 8.31 15.17 9.34
C GLN A 55 8.10 13.87 8.53
N PHE A 56 6.94 13.69 7.92
CA PHE A 56 6.62 12.49 7.18
C PHE A 56 6.84 12.61 5.67
N PHE A 57 6.63 13.80 5.13
CA PHE A 57 6.70 14.07 3.70
C PHE A 57 7.65 15.22 3.39
N GLY A 58 8.78 15.26 4.11
CA GLY A 58 9.86 16.20 3.85
C GLY A 58 10.50 16.02 2.47
N LYS A 59 11.45 16.87 2.16
CA LYS A 59 12.08 16.96 0.83
C LYS A 59 12.59 15.62 0.31
N GLU A 60 13.28 14.83 1.13
CA GLU A 60 13.85 13.53 0.74
C GLU A 60 12.77 12.54 0.30
N VAL A 61 11.64 12.50 1.04
CA VAL A 61 10.50 11.64 0.68
C VAL A 61 9.86 12.09 -0.62
N GLN A 62 9.68 13.39 -0.81
CA GLN A 62 9.12 13.92 -2.06
C GLN A 62 10.03 13.63 -3.25
N GLU A 63 11.35 13.83 -3.10
CA GLU A 63 12.34 13.50 -4.12
C GLU A 63 12.33 12.00 -4.47
N HIS A 64 12.21 11.13 -3.46
CA HIS A 64 12.07 9.68 -3.70
C HIS A 64 10.81 9.35 -4.49
N LEU A 65 9.65 9.93 -4.16
CA LEU A 65 8.41 9.72 -4.90
C LEU A 65 8.51 10.21 -6.35
N LEU A 66 9.10 11.37 -6.57
CA LEU A 66 9.33 11.90 -7.92
C LEU A 66 10.29 11.02 -8.74
N GLU A 67 11.31 10.45 -8.09
CA GLU A 67 12.22 9.50 -8.76
C GLU A 67 11.53 8.18 -9.11
N VAL A 68 10.58 7.70 -8.29
CA VAL A 68 9.73 6.54 -8.64
C VAL A 68 8.95 6.81 -9.92
N ALA A 69 8.31 7.98 -10.04
CA ALA A 69 7.59 8.35 -11.26
C ALA A 69 8.53 8.41 -12.49
N LYS A 70 9.68 9.05 -12.33
CA LYS A 70 10.68 9.19 -13.39
C LYS A 70 11.20 7.83 -13.88
N LYS A 71 11.43 6.85 -13.00
CA LYS A 71 11.84 5.49 -13.38
C LYS A 71 10.81 4.77 -14.25
N LEU A 72 9.54 5.14 -14.13
CA LEU A 72 8.44 4.64 -14.97
C LEU A 72 8.23 5.48 -16.24
N GLY A 73 9.07 6.48 -16.49
CA GLY A 73 8.96 7.38 -17.64
C GLY A 73 7.88 8.45 -17.50
N ALA A 74 7.29 8.61 -16.31
CA ALA A 74 6.21 9.53 -16.03
C ALA A 74 6.69 10.84 -15.39
N LYS A 75 5.93 11.93 -15.56
CA LYS A 75 6.12 13.18 -14.83
C LYS A 75 5.51 13.05 -13.43
N GLY A 76 6.33 13.09 -12.39
CA GLY A 76 5.88 13.10 -10.99
C GLY A 76 5.43 14.49 -10.55
N SER A 77 4.40 14.54 -9.67
CA SER A 77 3.99 15.76 -8.97
C SER A 77 3.55 15.44 -7.54
N ILE A 78 3.75 16.40 -6.63
CA ILE A 78 3.36 16.29 -5.22
C ILE A 78 2.22 17.27 -4.96
N HIS A 79 1.15 16.77 -4.34
CA HIS A 79 -0.02 17.55 -3.95
C HIS A 79 -0.31 17.35 -2.47
N ILE A 80 -0.59 18.43 -1.75
CA ILE A 80 -0.74 18.39 -0.29
C ILE A 80 -2.22 18.46 0.06
N GLN A 81 -2.72 17.44 0.75
CA GLN A 81 -4.00 17.51 1.44
C GLN A 81 -3.78 18.10 2.83
N SER A 82 -4.09 19.37 3.00
CA SER A 82 -3.85 20.11 4.25
C SER A 82 -4.75 19.63 5.39
N GLU A 83 -5.98 19.24 5.07
CA GLU A 83 -6.98 18.76 6.02
C GLU A 83 -7.49 17.38 5.61
N ALA A 84 -7.65 16.48 6.58
CA ALA A 84 -8.09 15.10 6.33
C ALA A 84 -9.63 15.05 6.17
N LEU A 85 -10.15 15.61 5.07
CA LEU A 85 -11.59 15.74 4.79
C LEU A 85 -12.14 14.61 3.90
N GLY A 86 -11.44 13.50 3.78
CA GLY A 86 -11.89 12.32 3.03
C GLY A 86 -11.20 12.11 1.70
N THR A 87 -11.57 11.02 1.04
CA THR A 87 -10.90 10.51 -0.16
C THR A 87 -11.14 11.36 -1.40
N ALA A 88 -12.37 11.85 -1.60
CA ALA A 88 -12.70 12.75 -2.71
C ALA A 88 -11.94 14.07 -2.59
N HIS A 89 -11.86 14.65 -1.37
CA HIS A 89 -11.08 15.84 -1.12
C HIS A 89 -9.59 15.64 -1.40
N ALA A 90 -9.04 14.47 -1.01
CA ALA A 90 -7.65 14.13 -1.32
C ALA A 90 -7.39 14.13 -2.83
N ILE A 91 -8.22 13.42 -3.61
CA ILE A 91 -8.06 13.30 -5.07
C ILE A 91 -8.16 14.67 -5.75
N TYR A 92 -9.06 15.52 -5.28
CA TYR A 92 -9.25 16.86 -5.84
C TYR A 92 -8.02 17.77 -5.68
N GLN A 93 -7.13 17.51 -4.70
CA GLN A 93 -5.86 18.27 -4.59
C GLN A 93 -5.01 18.16 -5.88
N ALA A 94 -5.21 17.09 -6.66
CA ALA A 94 -4.52 16.87 -7.93
C ALA A 94 -5.35 17.28 -9.15
N GLU A 95 -6.32 18.19 -9.02
CA GLU A 95 -7.28 18.59 -10.06
C GLU A 95 -6.63 18.96 -11.41
N GLN A 96 -5.42 19.51 -11.38
CA GLN A 96 -4.70 19.96 -12.57
C GLN A 96 -4.28 18.81 -13.51
N VAL A 97 -4.20 17.57 -12.98
CA VAL A 97 -3.84 16.38 -13.74
C VAL A 97 -4.98 15.38 -13.90
N LEU A 98 -6.18 15.71 -13.42
CA LEU A 98 -7.40 14.91 -13.63
C LEU A 98 -7.98 15.23 -15.01
N THR A 99 -7.38 14.69 -16.05
CA THR A 99 -7.80 14.89 -17.46
C THR A 99 -7.61 13.58 -18.24
N GLY A 100 -8.49 13.30 -19.22
CA GLY A 100 -8.42 12.08 -20.00
C GLY A 100 -8.53 10.81 -19.14
N ASN A 101 -7.75 9.78 -19.45
CA ASN A 101 -7.71 8.52 -18.72
C ASN A 101 -7.02 8.69 -17.35
N VAL A 102 -7.72 8.39 -16.27
CA VAL A 102 -7.20 8.56 -14.90
C VAL A 102 -7.30 7.24 -14.12
N ILE A 103 -6.22 6.88 -13.42
CA ILE A 103 -6.25 5.84 -12.39
C ILE A 103 -6.06 6.48 -11.02
N VAL A 104 -6.99 6.21 -10.11
CA VAL A 104 -6.88 6.55 -8.70
C VAL A 104 -6.51 5.29 -7.93
N ALA A 105 -5.47 5.36 -7.08
CA ALA A 105 -5.05 4.24 -6.26
C ALA A 105 -4.74 4.66 -4.83
N PHE A 106 -5.25 3.90 -3.85
CA PHE A 106 -4.95 4.10 -2.45
C PHE A 106 -3.68 3.37 -2.06
N ALA A 107 -2.72 4.10 -1.52
CA ALA A 107 -1.34 3.64 -1.31
C ALA A 107 -1.15 2.73 -0.08
N ASP A 108 -2.17 1.96 0.29
CA ASP A 108 -2.13 0.92 1.32
C ASP A 108 -2.58 -0.45 0.80
N THR A 109 -2.71 -0.55 -0.51
CA THR A 109 -3.15 -1.71 -1.26
C THR A 109 -2.07 -2.14 -2.23
N LEU A 110 -1.83 -3.46 -2.30
CA LEU A 110 -1.11 -4.12 -3.39
C LEU A 110 -2.02 -5.19 -4.00
N PHE A 111 -1.75 -5.59 -5.22
CA PHE A 111 -2.56 -6.57 -5.91
C PHE A 111 -1.75 -7.39 -6.92
N ARG A 112 -2.31 -8.52 -7.31
CA ARG A 112 -1.84 -9.28 -8.46
C ARG A 112 -2.97 -9.43 -9.46
N ALA A 113 -2.70 -9.08 -10.71
CA ALA A 113 -3.63 -9.21 -11.83
C ALA A 113 -2.91 -9.81 -13.05
N ASP A 114 -3.65 -10.51 -13.90
CA ASP A 114 -3.18 -11.10 -15.14
C ASP A 114 -3.92 -10.55 -16.37
N PHE A 115 -4.65 -9.45 -16.20
CA PHE A 115 -5.38 -8.78 -17.28
C PHE A 115 -4.74 -7.46 -17.67
N LYS A 116 -5.08 -6.96 -18.84
CA LYS A 116 -4.86 -5.58 -19.25
C LYS A 116 -6.14 -4.78 -19.05
N LEU A 117 -5.97 -3.53 -18.62
CA LEU A 117 -7.08 -2.60 -18.48
C LEU A 117 -7.75 -2.37 -19.85
N ASP A 118 -9.07 -2.52 -19.90
CA ASP A 118 -9.88 -2.11 -21.04
C ASP A 118 -10.22 -0.62 -20.91
N ALA A 119 -9.50 0.21 -21.67
CA ALA A 119 -9.73 1.65 -21.67
C ALA A 119 -10.94 2.08 -22.53
N SER A 120 -11.69 1.16 -23.12
CA SER A 120 -12.90 1.47 -23.90
C SER A 120 -14.12 1.72 -23.03
N VAL A 121 -14.15 1.14 -21.79
CA VAL A 121 -15.25 1.31 -20.82
C VAL A 121 -15.17 2.67 -20.11
N ASP A 122 -16.29 3.17 -19.56
CA ASP A 122 -16.33 4.47 -18.88
C ASP A 122 -15.53 4.46 -17.57
N GLY A 123 -15.47 3.29 -16.90
CA GLY A 123 -14.63 3.11 -15.73
C GLY A 123 -14.60 1.66 -15.26
N THR A 124 -13.53 1.34 -14.52
CA THR A 124 -13.33 0.03 -13.87
C THR A 124 -13.03 0.23 -12.41
N ILE A 125 -13.75 -0.47 -11.55
CA ILE A 125 -13.52 -0.49 -10.10
C ILE A 125 -12.95 -1.84 -9.75
N TRP A 126 -11.71 -1.88 -9.21
CA TRP A 126 -11.10 -3.15 -8.83
C TRP A 126 -11.72 -3.68 -7.54
N VAL A 127 -12.15 -4.94 -7.59
CA VAL A 127 -12.86 -5.61 -6.50
C VAL A 127 -12.27 -6.98 -6.19
N LYS A 128 -12.49 -7.40 -4.94
CA LYS A 128 -12.20 -8.76 -4.47
C LYS A 128 -13.33 -9.28 -3.61
N GLU A 129 -13.71 -10.54 -3.81
CA GLU A 129 -14.61 -11.23 -2.89
C GLU A 129 -13.91 -11.44 -1.55
N VAL A 130 -14.57 -11.05 -0.46
CA VAL A 130 -14.09 -11.17 0.92
C VAL A 130 -15.16 -11.84 1.79
N GLU A 131 -14.75 -12.49 2.88
CA GLU A 131 -15.68 -13.13 3.82
C GLU A 131 -16.50 -12.10 4.62
N ASP A 132 -15.84 -11.02 5.06
CA ASP A 132 -16.48 -9.93 5.80
C ASP A 132 -16.19 -8.57 5.13
N PRO A 133 -17.14 -8.02 4.37
CA PRO A 133 -16.96 -6.76 3.64
C PRO A 133 -17.23 -5.51 4.46
N ARG A 134 -17.66 -5.59 5.73
CA ARG A 134 -18.12 -4.44 6.53
C ARG A 134 -17.08 -3.35 6.76
N ALA A 135 -15.80 -3.67 6.58
CA ALA A 135 -14.71 -2.71 6.74
C ALA A 135 -14.38 -1.93 5.46
N PHE A 136 -15.04 -2.24 4.33
CA PHE A 136 -14.70 -1.76 2.98
C PHE A 136 -15.92 -1.13 2.30
N GLY A 137 -15.68 -0.32 1.28
CA GLY A 137 -16.70 -0.05 0.28
C GLY A 137 -17.00 -1.30 -0.53
N VAL A 138 -18.26 -1.53 -0.85
CA VAL A 138 -18.69 -2.69 -1.67
C VAL A 138 -19.45 -2.22 -2.89
N VAL A 139 -19.46 -3.06 -3.93
CA VAL A 139 -20.26 -2.84 -5.13
C VAL A 139 -21.37 -3.89 -5.23
N GLN A 140 -22.52 -3.48 -5.78
CA GLN A 140 -23.58 -4.39 -6.23
C GLN A 140 -23.59 -4.39 -7.77
N LEU A 141 -23.88 -5.54 -8.36
CA LEU A 141 -23.91 -5.70 -9.81
C LEU A 141 -25.35 -5.95 -10.25
N ASP A 142 -25.72 -5.38 -11.40
CA ASP A 142 -26.92 -5.72 -12.12
C ASP A 142 -26.85 -7.08 -12.84
N ALA A 143 -27.88 -7.45 -13.57
CA ALA A 143 -27.96 -8.72 -14.32
C ALA A 143 -26.92 -8.82 -15.45
N ASP A 144 -26.43 -7.70 -15.95
CA ASP A 144 -25.44 -7.61 -17.03
C ASP A 144 -24.01 -7.55 -16.47
N GLY A 145 -23.84 -7.56 -15.13
CA GLY A 145 -22.55 -7.49 -14.44
C GLY A 145 -21.97 -6.07 -14.38
N ILE A 146 -22.78 -5.05 -14.61
CA ILE A 146 -22.41 -3.63 -14.45
C ILE A 146 -22.67 -3.23 -12.99
N ILE A 147 -21.86 -2.32 -12.47
CA ILE A 147 -22.03 -1.82 -11.11
C ILE A 147 -23.27 -0.91 -11.04
N GLU A 148 -24.25 -1.32 -10.25
CA GLU A 148 -25.49 -0.59 -10.03
C GLU A 148 -25.48 0.23 -8.74
N ASP A 149 -24.63 -0.11 -7.76
CA ASP A 149 -24.61 0.57 -6.46
C ASP A 149 -23.24 0.50 -5.80
N PHE A 150 -22.91 1.56 -5.04
CA PHE A 150 -21.71 1.68 -4.21
C PHE A 150 -22.12 1.94 -2.76
N VAL A 151 -21.66 1.12 -1.82
CA VAL A 151 -22.04 1.26 -0.41
C VAL A 151 -20.79 1.31 0.45
N GLU A 152 -20.54 2.45 1.10
CA GLU A 152 -19.38 2.62 2.00
C GLU A 152 -19.63 1.98 3.35
N LYS A 153 -18.84 0.96 3.70
CA LYS A 153 -18.84 0.24 4.99
C LYS A 153 -20.26 -0.13 5.45
N PRO A 154 -20.95 -1.01 4.71
CA PRO A 154 -22.32 -1.38 5.03
C PRO A 154 -22.40 -2.17 6.35
N GLU A 155 -23.37 -1.85 7.20
CA GLU A 155 -23.66 -2.64 8.40
C GLU A 155 -24.24 -4.02 8.04
N ASN A 156 -25.10 -4.05 7.00
CA ASN A 156 -25.73 -5.25 6.47
C ASN A 156 -25.42 -5.39 4.98
N PRO A 157 -24.25 -5.96 4.64
CA PRO A 157 -23.81 -6.03 3.25
C PRO A 157 -24.69 -6.96 2.41
N LYS A 158 -25.15 -6.50 1.24
CA LYS A 158 -25.85 -7.30 0.24
C LYS A 158 -24.88 -7.93 -0.76
N SER A 159 -23.65 -7.48 -0.78
CA SER A 159 -22.58 -7.97 -1.66
C SER A 159 -21.32 -8.19 -0.84
N ASN A 160 -20.51 -9.16 -1.24
CA ASN A 160 -19.17 -9.43 -0.69
C ASN A 160 -18.03 -8.93 -1.60
N LEU A 161 -18.37 -8.19 -2.67
CA LEU A 161 -17.41 -7.59 -3.59
C LEU A 161 -16.84 -6.31 -3.00
N ALA A 162 -15.77 -6.43 -2.23
CA ALA A 162 -15.07 -5.29 -1.62
C ALA A 162 -14.25 -4.54 -2.67
N ILE A 163 -14.33 -3.22 -2.64
CA ILE A 163 -13.48 -2.31 -3.42
C ILE A 163 -12.08 -2.32 -2.81
N ILE A 164 -11.06 -2.59 -3.64
CA ILE A 164 -9.68 -2.70 -3.17
C ILE A 164 -8.92 -1.37 -3.18
N GLY A 165 -9.59 -0.26 -3.52
CA GLY A 165 -8.99 1.07 -3.52
C GLY A 165 -8.25 1.42 -4.80
N ILE A 166 -8.57 0.77 -5.93
CA ILE A 166 -8.04 1.10 -7.26
C ILE A 166 -9.21 1.31 -8.21
N TYR A 167 -9.16 2.41 -8.96
CA TYR A 167 -10.25 2.89 -9.81
C TYR A 167 -9.69 3.41 -11.12
N TYR A 168 -10.30 3.06 -12.24
CA TYR A 168 -10.04 3.67 -13.53
C TYR A 168 -11.24 4.50 -13.96
N PHE A 169 -10.97 5.67 -14.52
CA PHE A 169 -11.93 6.58 -15.11
C PHE A 169 -11.44 6.95 -16.52
N LYS A 170 -12.29 6.80 -17.51
CA LYS A 170 -12.02 7.21 -18.88
C LYS A 170 -12.04 8.74 -19.05
N ASP A 171 -12.85 9.40 -18.24
CA ASP A 171 -13.05 10.85 -18.25
C ASP A 171 -12.65 11.48 -16.92
N GLY A 172 -11.39 11.90 -16.83
CA GLY A 172 -10.84 12.58 -15.65
C GLY A 172 -11.47 13.96 -15.43
N ASP A 173 -11.94 14.65 -16.47
CA ASP A 173 -12.60 15.94 -16.34
C ASP A 173 -14.01 15.77 -15.73
N ALA A 174 -14.73 14.70 -16.08
CA ALA A 174 -15.98 14.36 -15.43
C ALA A 174 -15.74 14.02 -13.94
N LEU A 175 -14.74 13.19 -13.62
CA LEU A 175 -14.36 12.92 -12.22
C LEU A 175 -14.05 14.22 -11.47
N LYS A 176 -13.19 15.07 -12.00
CA LYS A 176 -12.85 16.37 -11.41
C LYS A 176 -14.08 17.23 -11.11
N SER A 177 -15.03 17.27 -12.05
CA SER A 177 -16.27 18.02 -11.91
C SER A 177 -17.12 17.51 -10.75
N GLU A 178 -17.23 16.18 -10.58
CA GLU A 178 -17.98 15.58 -9.47
C GLU A 178 -17.29 15.80 -8.12
N LEU A 179 -15.97 15.63 -8.06
CA LEU A 179 -15.21 15.91 -6.83
C LEU A 179 -15.40 17.37 -6.39
N LYS A 180 -15.34 18.30 -7.35
CA LYS A 180 -15.61 19.70 -7.10
C LYS A 180 -17.05 19.93 -6.62
N HIS A 181 -18.03 19.31 -7.26
CA HIS A 181 -19.44 19.41 -6.89
C HIS A 181 -19.68 18.97 -5.44
N LEU A 182 -19.10 17.85 -5.00
CA LEU A 182 -19.19 17.38 -3.61
C LEU A 182 -18.64 18.43 -2.63
N ILE A 183 -17.49 19.02 -2.93
CA ILE A 183 -16.81 19.98 -2.06
C ILE A 183 -17.59 21.31 -2.01
N ASP A 184 -17.95 21.86 -3.16
CA ASP A 184 -18.65 23.15 -3.26
C ASP A 184 -20.04 23.13 -2.59
N ASN A 185 -20.72 21.98 -2.60
CA ASN A 185 -22.06 21.79 -2.01
C ASN A 185 -22.01 21.14 -0.62
N ASN A 186 -20.82 20.92 -0.06
CA ASN A 186 -20.62 20.31 1.26
C ASN A 186 -21.33 18.94 1.42
N ILE A 187 -21.27 18.10 0.36
CA ILE A 187 -21.90 16.78 0.36
C ILE A 187 -20.93 15.79 1.02
N MET A 188 -21.17 15.51 2.28
CA MET A 188 -20.36 14.63 3.10
C MET A 188 -21.13 13.40 3.57
N GLU A 189 -20.43 12.27 3.72
CA GLU A 189 -20.93 11.08 4.40
C GLU A 189 -20.03 10.75 5.60
N LYS A 190 -20.63 10.60 6.78
CA LYS A 190 -19.91 10.36 8.06
C LYS A 190 -18.82 11.42 8.34
N GLY A 191 -19.03 12.67 7.87
CA GLY A 191 -18.12 13.80 8.07
C GLY A 191 -16.96 13.88 7.09
N GLU A 192 -16.97 13.11 6.01
CA GLU A 192 -15.92 13.08 5.00
C GLU A 192 -16.50 13.16 3.58
N TYR A 193 -15.78 13.78 2.65
CA TYR A 193 -16.07 13.72 1.21
C TYR A 193 -15.58 12.37 0.68
N GLN A 194 -16.50 11.44 0.45
CA GLN A 194 -16.20 10.10 -0.01
C GLN A 194 -16.11 10.01 -1.53
N LEU A 195 -15.15 9.24 -2.06
CA LEU A 195 -15.05 8.98 -3.49
C LEU A 195 -16.29 8.21 -4.01
N THR A 196 -16.87 7.33 -3.18
CA THR A 196 -18.09 6.59 -3.51
C THR A 196 -19.25 7.49 -3.88
N ASN A 197 -19.41 8.65 -3.23
CA ASN A 197 -20.44 9.62 -3.59
C ASN A 197 -20.21 10.25 -4.99
N ALA A 198 -18.96 10.45 -5.39
CA ALA A 198 -18.64 10.90 -6.73
C ALA A 198 -18.92 9.81 -7.78
N LEU A 199 -18.63 8.53 -7.45
CA LEU A 199 -18.96 7.39 -8.32
C LEU A 199 -20.46 7.26 -8.53
N ASP A 200 -21.27 7.36 -7.47
CA ASP A 200 -22.73 7.35 -7.58
C ASP A 200 -23.25 8.48 -8.46
N SER A 201 -22.74 9.69 -8.26
CA SER A 201 -23.14 10.84 -9.09
C SER A 201 -22.76 10.65 -10.57
N LEU A 202 -21.58 10.11 -10.87
CA LEU A 202 -21.17 9.79 -12.26
C LEU A 202 -22.09 8.73 -12.86
N LYS A 203 -22.41 7.67 -12.10
CA LYS A 203 -23.33 6.60 -12.51
C LYS A 203 -24.71 7.16 -12.82
N ASP A 204 -25.26 8.01 -11.95
CA ASP A 204 -26.57 8.64 -12.13
C ASP A 204 -26.61 9.57 -13.37
N LYS A 205 -25.47 10.07 -13.80
CA LYS A 205 -25.27 10.80 -15.06
C LYS A 205 -25.06 9.90 -16.28
N GLY A 206 -25.10 8.57 -16.10
CA GLY A 206 -25.07 7.59 -17.16
C GLY A 206 -23.72 6.90 -17.39
N ALA A 207 -22.70 7.18 -16.59
CA ALA A 207 -21.43 6.45 -16.67
C ALA A 207 -21.61 5.00 -16.22
N LYS A 208 -21.05 4.07 -16.98
CA LYS A 208 -21.10 2.63 -16.70
C LYS A 208 -19.78 2.15 -16.13
N PHE A 209 -19.82 1.65 -14.90
CA PHE A 209 -18.67 1.10 -14.21
C PHE A 209 -18.71 -0.43 -14.24
N THR A 210 -17.56 -1.04 -14.57
CA THR A 210 -17.40 -2.50 -14.57
C THR A 210 -16.50 -2.94 -13.41
N PRO A 211 -16.74 -4.12 -12.81
CA PRO A 211 -15.86 -4.67 -11.80
C PRO A 211 -14.59 -5.24 -12.44
N GLY A 212 -13.41 -4.74 -12.04
CA GLY A 212 -12.12 -5.34 -12.34
C GLY A 212 -11.77 -6.40 -11.29
N LYS A 213 -11.71 -7.70 -11.67
CA LYS A 213 -11.37 -8.76 -10.72
C LYS A 213 -9.87 -8.96 -10.64
N VAL A 214 -9.32 -8.93 -9.43
CA VAL A 214 -7.91 -9.24 -9.17
C VAL A 214 -7.74 -10.70 -8.75
N ILE A 215 -6.60 -11.30 -9.07
CA ILE A 215 -6.25 -12.66 -8.62
C ILE A 215 -6.04 -12.63 -7.10
N GLU A 216 -5.19 -11.72 -6.62
CA GLU A 216 -4.90 -11.53 -5.21
C GLU A 216 -4.97 -10.06 -4.84
N TRP A 217 -5.49 -9.80 -3.66
CA TRP A 217 -5.45 -8.51 -2.99
C TRP A 217 -4.60 -8.64 -1.72
N TRP A 218 -3.65 -7.74 -1.58
CA TRP A 218 -2.68 -7.73 -0.50
C TRP A 218 -2.79 -6.42 0.29
N ASP A 219 -3.55 -6.48 1.37
CA ASP A 219 -3.73 -5.36 2.29
C ASP A 219 -2.45 -5.11 3.10
N CYS A 220 -2.11 -3.85 3.30
CA CYS A 220 -1.04 -3.39 4.19
C CYS A 220 -1.59 -2.55 5.35
N GLY A 221 -2.85 -2.74 5.73
CA GLY A 221 -3.58 -1.93 6.70
C GLY A 221 -3.08 -2.02 8.13
N ASN A 222 -2.47 -3.14 8.53
CA ASN A 222 -1.96 -3.40 9.87
C ASN A 222 -0.75 -4.35 9.83
N LYS A 223 -0.10 -4.56 10.99
CA LYS A 223 1.11 -5.40 11.10
C LYS A 223 0.94 -6.80 10.51
N ASN A 224 -0.13 -7.51 10.87
CA ASN A 224 -0.33 -8.88 10.41
C ASN A 224 -0.60 -8.95 8.90
N ALA A 225 -1.40 -8.04 8.38
CA ALA A 225 -1.66 -7.91 6.95
C ALA A 225 -0.36 -7.59 6.19
N THR A 226 0.47 -6.66 6.69
CA THR A 226 1.73 -6.27 6.05
C THR A 226 2.74 -7.43 6.03
N VAL A 227 2.86 -8.21 7.11
CA VAL A 227 3.72 -9.42 7.15
C VAL A 227 3.21 -10.48 6.18
N ASN A 228 1.89 -10.70 6.10
CA ASN A 228 1.31 -11.62 5.13
C ASN A 228 1.53 -11.14 3.69
N THR A 229 1.38 -9.84 3.44
CA THR A 229 1.69 -9.24 2.13
C THR A 229 3.16 -9.44 1.76
N ASN A 230 4.09 -9.24 2.70
CA ASN A 230 5.51 -9.51 2.48
C ASN A 230 5.76 -10.97 2.06
N GLN A 231 5.14 -11.92 2.77
CA GLN A 231 5.20 -13.34 2.44
C GLN A 231 4.70 -13.60 1.01
N ARG A 232 3.54 -13.04 0.64
CA ARG A 232 2.95 -13.22 -0.69
C ARG A 232 3.80 -12.62 -1.80
N VAL A 233 4.34 -11.42 -1.58
CA VAL A 233 5.24 -10.77 -2.55
C VAL A 233 6.50 -11.59 -2.75
N LEU A 234 7.13 -12.07 -1.67
CA LEU A 234 8.34 -12.91 -1.75
C LEU A 234 8.04 -14.24 -2.46
N ALA A 235 6.93 -14.90 -2.12
CA ALA A 235 6.54 -16.18 -2.72
C ALA A 235 6.26 -16.07 -4.24
N ASN A 236 5.85 -14.90 -4.72
CA ASN A 236 5.57 -14.65 -6.15
C ASN A 236 6.74 -14.00 -6.89
N SER A 237 7.84 -13.68 -6.21
CA SER A 237 9.04 -13.11 -6.85
C SER A 237 9.84 -14.19 -7.57
N THR A 238 10.26 -13.88 -8.79
CA THR A 238 11.19 -14.69 -9.58
C THR A 238 12.60 -14.09 -9.62
N GLU A 239 12.78 -12.93 -9.00
CA GLU A 239 14.04 -12.20 -8.97
C GLU A 239 14.91 -12.66 -7.80
N LYS A 240 16.25 -12.57 -7.96
CA LYS A 240 17.20 -12.70 -6.84
C LYS A 240 17.06 -11.45 -5.95
N LEU A 241 16.60 -11.64 -4.73
CA LEU A 241 16.37 -10.57 -3.78
C LEU A 241 17.39 -10.51 -2.62
N VAL A 242 18.45 -11.29 -2.70
CA VAL A 242 19.56 -11.27 -1.74
C VAL A 242 20.73 -10.53 -2.37
N SER A 243 21.16 -9.44 -1.72
CA SER A 243 22.27 -8.61 -2.20
C SER A 243 23.60 -9.38 -2.17
N ASP A 244 24.45 -9.12 -3.16
CA ASP A 244 25.79 -9.68 -3.22
C ASP A 244 26.73 -9.13 -2.12
N SER A 245 26.38 -8.03 -1.48
CA SER A 245 27.12 -7.42 -0.37
C SER A 245 26.87 -8.07 1.00
N VAL A 246 25.96 -9.05 1.08
CA VAL A 246 25.64 -9.75 2.33
C VAL A 246 26.84 -10.51 2.86
N LYS A 247 27.22 -10.26 4.11
CA LYS A 247 28.26 -11.00 4.81
C LYS A 247 27.63 -12.17 5.55
N ASN A 248 27.82 -13.37 5.04
CA ASN A 248 27.33 -14.60 5.65
C ASN A 248 28.45 -15.31 6.40
N ILE A 249 28.34 -15.38 7.73
CA ILE A 249 29.29 -16.09 8.61
C ILE A 249 28.53 -17.22 9.30
N ASN A 250 28.74 -18.44 8.86
CA ASN A 250 28.16 -19.67 9.44
C ASN A 250 26.63 -19.59 9.58
N SER A 251 25.92 -19.04 8.56
CA SER A 251 24.48 -18.85 8.59
C SER A 251 23.78 -19.53 7.42
N GLU A 252 22.51 -19.91 7.63
CA GLU A 252 21.65 -20.54 6.64
C GLU A 252 20.59 -19.52 6.16
N ILE A 253 20.43 -19.35 4.85
CA ILE A 253 19.36 -18.56 4.23
C ILE A 253 18.39 -19.55 3.58
N ILE A 254 17.12 -19.51 3.98
CA ILE A 254 16.03 -20.30 3.40
C ILE A 254 15.17 -19.35 2.57
N GLU A 255 15.23 -19.49 1.27
CA GLU A 255 14.45 -18.66 0.34
C GLU A 255 12.95 -19.06 0.33
N PRO A 256 12.04 -18.13 -0.10
CA PRO A 256 12.36 -16.80 -0.62
C PRO A 256 12.59 -15.77 0.49
N CYS A 257 13.61 -14.94 0.34
CA CYS A 257 13.97 -13.85 1.24
C CYS A 257 14.38 -12.61 0.46
N TYR A 258 14.13 -11.42 1.02
CA TYR A 258 14.81 -10.19 0.65
C TYR A 258 15.88 -9.87 1.70
N ILE A 259 17.13 -9.71 1.29
CA ILE A 259 18.22 -9.30 2.16
C ILE A 259 18.97 -8.16 1.48
N GLY A 260 18.91 -6.98 2.09
CA GLY A 260 19.44 -5.73 1.58
C GLY A 260 20.97 -5.63 1.61
N GLU A 261 21.47 -4.46 1.32
CA GLU A 261 22.90 -4.21 1.22
C GLU A 261 23.59 -4.19 2.58
N ASN A 262 24.82 -4.70 2.62
CA ASN A 262 25.71 -4.72 3.80
C ASN A 262 25.11 -5.42 5.03
N VAL A 263 24.10 -6.26 4.87
CA VAL A 263 23.55 -7.06 5.95
C VAL A 263 24.61 -8.09 6.41
N GLN A 264 24.71 -8.29 7.72
CA GLN A 264 25.60 -9.30 8.32
C GLN A 264 24.76 -10.39 8.99
N LEU A 265 24.95 -11.62 8.58
CA LEU A 265 24.35 -12.81 9.18
C LEU A 265 25.45 -13.60 9.89
N ILE A 266 25.34 -13.77 11.21
CA ILE A 266 26.36 -14.43 12.03
C ILE A 266 25.71 -15.54 12.87
N ASN A 267 26.07 -16.79 12.62
CA ASN A 267 25.45 -17.95 13.28
C ASN A 267 23.93 -17.91 13.28
N ALA A 268 23.32 -17.49 12.17
CA ALA A 268 21.88 -17.22 12.07
C ALA A 268 21.20 -18.17 11.08
N LYS A 269 19.91 -18.42 11.30
CA LYS A 269 19.03 -19.08 10.36
C LYS A 269 17.91 -18.10 9.96
N VAL A 270 17.89 -17.71 8.68
CA VAL A 270 17.01 -16.66 8.16
C VAL A 270 16.13 -17.22 7.05
N GLY A 271 14.83 -17.05 7.19
CA GLY A 271 13.85 -17.50 6.20
C GLY A 271 13.04 -18.72 6.64
N PRO A 272 12.02 -19.11 5.82
CA PRO A 272 11.61 -18.39 4.62
C PRO A 272 10.82 -17.11 4.90
N TYR A 273 10.57 -16.30 3.85
CA TYR A 273 9.72 -15.11 3.87
C TYR A 273 10.20 -13.98 4.78
N VAL A 274 11.50 -13.84 4.92
CA VAL A 274 12.11 -12.74 5.68
C VAL A 274 12.52 -11.62 4.75
N SER A 275 12.26 -10.38 5.17
CA SER A 275 12.81 -9.17 4.55
C SER A 275 13.70 -8.45 5.55
N ILE A 276 14.98 -8.24 5.20
CA ILE A 276 15.96 -7.53 6.03
C ILE A 276 16.44 -6.30 5.27
N GLY A 277 16.24 -5.12 5.86
CA GLY A 277 16.74 -3.85 5.32
C GLY A 277 18.25 -3.69 5.48
N ASP A 278 18.79 -2.75 4.73
CA ASP A 278 20.22 -2.50 4.59
C ASP A 278 20.93 -2.25 5.94
N ASN A 279 22.22 -2.58 6.00
CA ASN A 279 23.11 -2.36 7.14
C ASN A 279 22.65 -2.99 8.47
N SER A 280 21.78 -4.01 8.42
CA SER A 280 21.30 -4.72 9.60
C SER A 280 22.19 -5.88 9.97
N ILE A 281 22.16 -6.30 11.25
CA ILE A 281 22.95 -7.41 11.78
C ILE A 281 21.99 -8.41 12.43
N ILE A 282 22.11 -9.69 12.05
CA ILE A 282 21.36 -10.78 12.65
C ILE A 282 22.39 -11.78 13.21
N GLU A 283 22.38 -11.95 14.53
CA GLU A 283 23.41 -12.72 15.22
C GLU A 283 22.78 -13.77 16.16
N ASN A 284 23.30 -15.01 16.15
CA ASN A 284 22.86 -16.12 17.00
C ASN A 284 21.32 -16.28 17.03
N SER A 285 20.66 -16.10 15.90
CA SER A 285 19.21 -15.94 15.85
C SER A 285 18.54 -16.80 14.78
N VAL A 286 17.27 -17.12 15.02
CA VAL A 286 16.39 -17.77 14.04
C VAL A 286 15.25 -16.84 13.72
N VAL A 287 15.11 -16.48 12.44
CA VAL A 287 14.11 -15.53 11.96
C VAL A 287 13.35 -16.12 10.79
N ASP A 288 12.02 -16.15 10.87
CA ASP A 288 11.15 -16.54 9.76
C ASP A 288 9.97 -15.57 9.61
N ASN A 289 9.39 -15.50 8.42
CA ASN A 289 8.20 -14.71 8.09
C ASN A 289 8.15 -13.32 8.78
N THR A 290 9.21 -12.56 8.66
CA THR A 290 9.45 -11.32 9.44
C THR A 290 9.98 -10.21 8.54
N ILE A 291 9.57 -8.97 8.82
CA ILE A 291 10.12 -7.76 8.22
C ILE A 291 11.03 -7.09 9.26
N ILE A 292 12.31 -6.93 8.95
CA ILE A 292 13.29 -6.15 9.72
C ILE A 292 13.70 -4.98 8.84
N GLN A 293 13.51 -3.76 9.33
CA GLN A 293 13.89 -2.56 8.59
C GLN A 293 15.39 -2.25 8.76
N THR A 294 15.83 -1.14 8.17
CA THR A 294 17.24 -0.82 8.03
C THR A 294 17.97 -0.56 9.36
N GLU A 295 19.29 -0.79 9.37
CA GLU A 295 20.19 -0.47 10.49
C GLU A 295 19.79 -1.11 11.83
N SER A 296 19.13 -2.28 11.79
CA SER A 296 18.66 -2.97 12.99
C SER A 296 19.61 -4.09 13.41
N HIS A 297 19.73 -4.31 14.71
CA HIS A 297 20.56 -5.38 15.27
C HIS A 297 19.72 -6.34 16.11
N ILE A 298 19.66 -7.59 15.68
CA ILE A 298 18.89 -8.67 16.32
C ILE A 298 19.88 -9.75 16.76
N LEU A 299 19.84 -10.07 18.03
CA LEU A 299 20.74 -11.10 18.58
C LEU A 299 20.05 -12.02 19.57
N ASN A 300 20.53 -13.25 19.69
CA ASN A 300 20.09 -14.28 20.63
C ASN A 300 18.57 -14.51 20.61
N ALA A 301 17.92 -14.40 19.43
CA ALA A 301 16.47 -14.35 19.32
C ALA A 301 15.89 -15.45 18.44
N LYS A 302 14.64 -15.83 18.74
CA LYS A 302 13.79 -16.59 17.84
C LYS A 302 12.56 -15.76 17.52
N ILE A 303 12.42 -15.31 16.27
CA ILE A 303 11.41 -14.35 15.84
C ILE A 303 10.64 -14.91 14.66
N THR A 304 9.31 -14.86 14.75
CA THR A 304 8.39 -15.22 13.66
C THR A 304 7.23 -14.23 13.57
N ASN A 305 6.59 -14.11 12.41
CA ASN A 305 5.41 -13.27 12.15
C ASN A 305 5.52 -11.84 12.70
N SER A 306 6.69 -11.20 12.54
CA SER A 306 7.05 -9.97 13.23
C SER A 306 7.39 -8.83 12.29
N MET A 307 7.33 -7.61 12.81
CA MET A 307 7.92 -6.42 12.20
C MET A 307 8.84 -5.75 13.20
N ILE A 308 10.05 -5.42 12.76
CA ILE A 308 11.06 -4.68 13.52
C ILE A 308 11.31 -3.37 12.75
N GLY A 309 11.28 -2.26 13.46
CA GLY A 309 11.48 -0.92 12.88
C GLY A 309 12.92 -0.63 12.49
N ASN A 310 13.17 0.57 11.94
CA ASN A 310 14.51 1.04 11.64
C ASN A 310 15.31 1.28 12.94
N LYS A 311 16.61 1.01 12.91
CA LYS A 311 17.56 1.28 14.01
C LYS A 311 17.17 0.63 15.33
N ALA A 312 16.44 -0.48 15.25
CA ALA A 312 16.03 -1.23 16.42
C ALA A 312 17.16 -2.13 16.92
N TYR A 313 17.33 -2.20 18.23
CA TYR A 313 18.18 -3.17 18.90
C TYR A 313 17.31 -4.13 19.70
N TYR A 314 17.44 -5.43 19.43
CA TYR A 314 16.69 -6.46 20.13
C TYR A 314 17.60 -7.63 20.51
N ASP A 315 17.75 -7.87 21.81
CA ASP A 315 18.43 -9.05 22.37
C ASP A 315 17.39 -9.95 23.02
N GLY A 316 17.18 -11.13 22.45
CA GLY A 316 16.20 -12.12 22.93
C GLY A 316 16.57 -12.75 24.27
N SER A 317 17.81 -12.59 24.76
CA SER A 317 18.27 -13.04 26.08
C SER A 317 18.15 -11.97 27.17
N ALA A 318 17.71 -10.73 26.80
CA ALA A 318 17.69 -9.61 27.72
C ALA A 318 16.70 -9.80 28.89
N ASN A 319 17.17 -9.44 30.10
CA ASN A 319 16.33 -9.35 31.30
C ASN A 319 15.85 -7.91 31.56
N GLU A 320 16.36 -6.94 30.80
CA GLU A 320 15.96 -5.54 30.87
C GLU A 320 15.29 -5.14 29.55
N VAL A 321 14.08 -4.55 29.64
CA VAL A 321 13.31 -4.12 28.48
C VAL A 321 12.84 -2.69 28.63
N SER A 322 12.91 -1.92 27.52
CA SER A 322 12.27 -0.61 27.40
C SER A 322 11.29 -0.69 26.25
N ILE A 323 9.99 -0.63 26.54
CA ILE A 323 8.91 -0.77 25.55
C ILE A 323 8.16 0.56 25.51
N GLY A 324 8.16 1.20 24.33
CA GLY A 324 7.46 2.45 24.11
C GLY A 324 5.99 2.28 23.71
N ASP A 325 5.33 3.39 23.45
CA ASP A 325 3.92 3.43 23.05
C ASP A 325 3.66 2.57 21.81
N TYR A 326 2.51 1.91 21.79
CA TYR A 326 2.03 1.06 20.69
C TYR A 326 2.90 -0.18 20.39
N SER A 327 3.94 -0.45 21.16
CA SER A 327 4.77 -1.65 20.99
C SER A 327 4.07 -2.87 21.58
N THR A 328 4.35 -4.04 21.00
CA THR A 328 3.84 -5.32 21.51
C THR A 328 4.95 -6.36 21.47
N GLN A 329 5.22 -6.99 22.60
CA GLN A 329 6.06 -8.18 22.72
C GLN A 329 5.21 -9.36 23.19
N LYS A 330 5.28 -10.49 22.50
CA LYS A 330 4.66 -11.75 22.91
C LYS A 330 5.75 -12.81 23.01
N ILE A 331 5.79 -13.46 24.17
CA ILE A 331 6.62 -14.63 24.40
C ILE A 331 5.69 -15.84 24.23
N GLY A 332 5.99 -16.68 23.24
CA GLY A 332 5.22 -17.87 22.90
C GLY A 332 5.86 -19.14 23.48
#